data_114ac714a305e669d41428cc66fbc1ff
#
_entry.id   114ac714a305e669d41428cc66fbc1ff
#
_cell.length_a   1.000
_cell.length_b   1.000
_cell.length_c   1.000
_cell.angle_alpha   90.00
_cell.angle_beta   90.00
_cell.angle_gamma   90.00
#
_symmetry.space_group_name_H-M   'P 1'
#
loop_
_entity.id
_entity.type
_entity.pdbx_description
1 polymer ?
#
loop_
_entity_poly.entity_id
_entity_poly.type
_entity_poly.pdbx_seq_one_letter_code
_entity_poly.pdbx_strand_id
1 'polypeptide(L)'
;MLSNEAKLTDLVSRMKELAGENLESMILYGSAARGDFKEGHSDLNVLCVLRSLSARELTRVSPVVRWWCSDQHEPAPLFFTAEELRDSSDVFSIEILDMQENCRVLYGADRVKDIPVPMNLHRVQVEHDLRTLLLKLRQHFLLNKQKDGELRAAAAKSSSSAFALLRHTLIVFNQEPPAAPSEVFARIASLTGADAQAFAAAFKLRAFHAHADDIVRIYGEYLNALSVVISALDKRIPKREWQRAGKAGS
;
A
#
# COMPACT_ATOMS: atom_id res chain seq x y z
N MET A 1 22.44 1.42 17.41
CA MET A 1 21.78 1.57 16.09
C MET A 1 21.76 3.03 15.70
N LEU A 2 21.96 3.36 14.43
CA LEU A 2 21.82 4.74 13.96
C LEU A 2 20.35 5.17 14.09
N SER A 3 20.09 6.45 14.36
CA SER A 3 18.72 6.99 14.27
C SER A 3 18.24 6.93 12.80
N ASN A 4 16.93 6.90 12.57
CA ASN A 4 16.38 6.88 11.21
C ASN A 4 16.83 8.08 10.38
N GLU A 5 16.95 9.25 11.00
CA GLU A 5 17.48 10.44 10.32
C GLU A 5 18.94 10.25 9.90
N ALA A 6 19.75 9.61 10.73
CA ALA A 6 21.15 9.30 10.38
C ALA A 6 21.23 8.28 9.25
N LYS A 7 20.38 7.23 9.28
CA LYS A 7 20.27 6.26 8.18
C LYS A 7 19.88 6.93 6.85
N LEU A 8 18.86 7.79 6.87
CA LEU A 8 18.38 8.50 5.66
C LEU A 8 19.43 9.47 5.13
N THR A 9 20.12 10.17 6.02
CA THR A 9 21.21 11.10 5.63
C THR A 9 22.36 10.34 4.97
N ASP A 10 22.76 9.19 5.52
CA ASP A 10 23.81 8.34 4.94
C ASP A 10 23.37 7.74 3.60
N LEU A 11 22.11 7.28 3.50
CA LEU A 11 21.54 6.80 2.23
C LEU A 11 21.63 7.86 1.12
N VAL A 12 21.19 9.09 1.43
CA VAL A 12 21.24 10.22 0.48
C VAL A 12 22.68 10.52 0.06
N SER A 13 23.60 10.54 1.00
CA SER A 13 25.03 10.82 0.73
C SER A 13 25.64 9.79 -0.23
N ARG A 14 25.45 8.50 0.07
CA ARG A 14 25.95 7.38 -0.76
C ARG A 14 25.30 7.35 -2.13
N MET A 15 24.00 7.62 -2.22
CA MET A 15 23.29 7.69 -3.51
C MET A 15 23.81 8.83 -4.37
N LYS A 16 24.03 10.01 -3.79
CA LYS A 16 24.62 11.16 -4.51
C LYS A 16 26.02 10.84 -5.02
N GLU A 17 26.85 10.18 -4.23
CA GLU A 17 28.20 9.79 -4.61
C GLU A 17 28.21 8.84 -5.81
N LEU A 18 27.38 7.79 -5.78
CA LEU A 18 27.39 6.77 -6.83
C LEU A 18 26.53 7.12 -8.04
N ALA A 19 25.36 7.70 -7.88
CA ALA A 19 24.50 8.09 -8.99
C ALA A 19 24.95 9.41 -9.64
N GLY A 20 25.58 10.32 -8.87
CA GLY A 20 26.02 11.63 -9.37
C GLY A 20 24.88 12.42 -9.98
N GLU A 21 25.09 12.99 -11.16
CA GLU A 21 24.10 13.76 -11.91
C GLU A 21 22.89 12.95 -12.41
N ASN A 22 22.97 11.62 -12.36
CA ASN A 22 21.86 10.75 -12.71
C ASN A 22 20.75 10.77 -11.63
N LEU A 23 21.07 11.16 -10.38
CA LEU A 23 20.09 11.27 -9.30
C LEU A 23 19.32 12.58 -9.39
N GLU A 24 18.01 12.53 -9.61
CA GLU A 24 17.13 13.70 -9.66
C GLU A 24 16.42 13.97 -8.34
N SER A 25 15.93 12.92 -7.68
CA SER A 25 15.18 13.07 -6.43
C SER A 25 15.23 11.82 -5.57
N MET A 26 15.13 12.02 -4.25
CA MET A 26 14.86 10.97 -3.27
C MET A 26 13.74 11.42 -2.34
N ILE A 27 12.76 10.55 -2.14
CA ILE A 27 11.52 10.84 -1.40
C ILE A 27 11.26 9.71 -0.41
N LEU A 28 11.15 10.04 0.88
CA LEU A 28 10.64 9.13 1.90
C LEU A 28 9.12 9.16 1.85
N TYR A 29 8.46 7.99 1.87
CA TYR A 29 7.01 7.89 1.83
C TYR A 29 6.46 6.86 2.83
N GLY A 30 5.14 6.80 2.95
CA GLY A 30 4.45 5.87 3.84
C GLY A 30 4.44 6.31 5.31
N SER A 31 4.34 5.34 6.23
CA SER A 31 4.16 5.61 7.67
C SER A 31 5.29 6.42 8.29
N ALA A 32 6.53 6.23 7.84
CA ALA A 32 7.68 6.98 8.32
C ALA A 32 7.63 8.47 7.95
N ALA A 33 7.04 8.81 6.79
CA ALA A 33 6.87 10.21 6.37
C ALA A 33 5.76 10.93 7.13
N ARG A 34 4.74 10.20 7.63
CA ARG A 34 3.63 10.77 8.42
C ARG A 34 3.98 11.16 9.86
N GLY A 35 5.15 10.77 10.35
CA GLY A 35 5.50 10.94 11.77
C GLY A 35 4.89 9.88 12.70
N ASP A 36 4.14 8.92 12.17
CA ASP A 36 3.55 7.78 12.89
C ASP A 36 4.56 6.63 13.10
N PHE A 37 5.84 6.94 12.96
CA PHE A 37 6.92 5.97 13.03
C PHE A 37 6.96 5.30 14.41
N LYS A 38 6.74 4.00 14.43
CA LYS A 38 6.99 3.14 15.60
C LYS A 38 8.32 2.44 15.39
N GLU A 39 9.30 2.79 16.22
CA GLU A 39 10.63 2.18 16.22
C GLU A 39 10.52 0.65 16.29
N GLY A 40 11.14 -0.05 15.31
CA GLY A 40 11.09 -1.51 15.22
C GLY A 40 9.86 -2.09 14.50
N HIS A 41 8.92 -1.27 14.00
CA HIS A 41 7.70 -1.76 13.33
C HIS A 41 7.36 -1.04 12.01
N SER A 42 8.09 0.00 11.65
CA SER A 42 7.85 0.76 10.43
C SER A 42 9.10 0.77 9.56
N ASP A 43 8.94 0.36 8.30
CA ASP A 43 9.98 0.40 7.27
C ASP A 43 10.21 1.83 6.78
N LEU A 44 11.45 2.14 6.38
CA LEU A 44 11.81 3.37 5.70
C LEU A 44 11.67 3.18 4.18
N ASN A 45 10.48 3.44 3.66
CA ASN A 45 10.22 3.32 2.23
C ASN A 45 10.74 4.55 1.49
N VAL A 46 11.63 4.34 0.52
CA VAL A 46 12.26 5.42 -0.27
C VAL A 46 11.99 5.23 -1.75
N LEU A 47 11.59 6.31 -2.41
CA LEU A 47 11.54 6.43 -3.87
C LEU A 47 12.79 7.18 -4.34
N CYS A 48 13.51 6.62 -5.30
CA CYS A 48 14.64 7.24 -5.99
C CYS A 48 14.25 7.52 -7.44
N VAL A 49 14.32 8.78 -7.85
CA VAL A 49 14.08 9.18 -9.25
C VAL A 49 15.41 9.45 -9.92
N LEU A 50 15.69 8.71 -11.00
CA LEU A 50 16.90 8.80 -11.79
C LEU A 50 16.58 9.30 -13.21
N ARG A 51 17.53 9.94 -13.87
CA ARG A 51 17.40 10.32 -15.29
C ARG A 51 17.37 9.13 -16.22
N SER A 52 18.10 8.07 -15.85
CA SER A 52 18.20 6.82 -16.63
C SER A 52 18.32 5.62 -15.70
N LEU A 53 17.63 4.54 -16.06
CA LEU A 53 17.61 3.25 -15.36
C LEU A 53 18.23 2.12 -16.21
N SER A 54 19.26 2.45 -17.01
CA SER A 54 20.00 1.41 -17.71
C SER A 54 20.65 0.40 -16.75
N ALA A 55 20.91 -0.82 -17.21
CA ALA A 55 21.58 -1.83 -16.39
C ALA A 55 22.92 -1.34 -15.83
N ARG A 56 23.63 -0.47 -16.56
CA ARG A 56 24.86 0.17 -16.10
C ARG A 56 24.61 1.07 -14.90
N GLU A 57 23.59 1.93 -14.96
CA GLU A 57 23.27 2.87 -13.88
C GLU A 57 22.77 2.12 -12.63
N LEU A 58 21.93 1.11 -12.81
CA LEU A 58 21.49 0.23 -11.71
C LEU A 58 22.67 -0.49 -11.06
N THR A 59 23.65 -0.96 -11.85
CA THR A 59 24.86 -1.59 -11.32
C THR A 59 25.69 -0.62 -10.47
N ARG A 60 25.76 0.66 -10.86
CA ARG A 60 26.49 1.69 -10.08
C ARG A 60 25.91 1.90 -8.69
N VAL A 61 24.58 1.93 -8.55
CA VAL A 61 23.90 2.16 -7.26
C VAL A 61 23.67 0.90 -6.45
N SER A 62 23.86 -0.29 -7.05
CA SER A 62 23.60 -1.57 -6.37
C SER A 62 24.37 -1.78 -5.05
N PRO A 63 25.61 -1.27 -4.85
CA PRO A 63 26.28 -1.39 -3.56
C PRO A 63 25.53 -0.65 -2.43
N VAL A 64 24.96 0.53 -2.71
CA VAL A 64 24.16 1.29 -1.73
C VAL A 64 22.88 0.56 -1.40
N VAL A 65 22.19 0.01 -2.41
CA VAL A 65 20.95 -0.76 -2.19
C VAL A 65 21.24 -2.00 -1.34
N ARG A 66 22.32 -2.72 -1.61
CA ARG A 66 22.71 -3.89 -0.80
C ARG A 66 23.03 -3.50 0.65
N TRP A 67 23.81 -2.44 0.86
CA TRP A 67 24.08 -1.90 2.19
C TRP A 67 22.78 -1.52 2.92
N TRP A 68 21.86 -0.83 2.23
CA TRP A 68 20.58 -0.43 2.79
C TRP A 68 19.72 -1.62 3.24
N CYS A 69 19.64 -2.66 2.39
CA CYS A 69 18.84 -3.84 2.70
C CYS A 69 19.51 -4.77 3.72
N SER A 70 20.83 -5.01 3.59
CA SER A 70 21.52 -6.00 4.41
C SER A 70 21.97 -5.46 5.76
N ASP A 71 22.52 -4.24 5.79
CA ASP A 71 23.14 -3.67 7.01
C ASP A 71 22.18 -2.79 7.78
N GLN A 72 21.27 -2.09 7.08
CA GLN A 72 20.26 -1.25 7.72
C GLN A 72 18.92 -1.97 7.93
N HIS A 73 18.72 -3.15 7.32
CA HIS A 73 17.51 -3.97 7.38
C HIS A 73 16.24 -3.24 6.91
N GLU A 74 16.39 -2.39 5.91
CA GLU A 74 15.30 -1.62 5.33
C GLU A 74 14.91 -2.20 3.95
N PRO A 75 13.68 -1.99 3.46
CA PRO A 75 13.27 -2.46 2.15
C PRO A 75 14.04 -1.75 1.03
N ALA A 76 14.22 -2.47 -0.09
CA ALA A 76 14.88 -1.88 -1.25
C ALA A 76 14.11 -0.65 -1.74
N PRO A 77 14.80 0.47 -2.02
CA PRO A 77 14.15 1.66 -2.59
C PRO A 77 13.49 1.34 -3.93
N LEU A 78 12.39 2.02 -4.23
CA LEU A 78 11.82 2.03 -5.57
C LEU A 78 12.64 2.93 -6.49
N PHE A 79 12.85 2.49 -7.72
CA PHE A 79 13.57 3.25 -8.74
C PHE A 79 12.68 3.52 -9.94
N PHE A 80 12.54 4.78 -10.33
CA PHE A 80 11.81 5.22 -11.51
C PHE A 80 12.60 6.33 -12.24
N THR A 81 12.38 6.48 -13.53
CA THR A 81 12.59 7.77 -14.18
C THR A 81 11.39 8.68 -13.92
N ALA A 82 11.52 9.98 -14.12
CA ALA A 82 10.39 10.91 -13.97
C ALA A 82 9.25 10.61 -14.97
N GLU A 83 9.60 10.09 -16.15
CA GLU A 83 8.65 9.68 -17.18
C GLU A 83 7.91 8.39 -16.76
N GLU A 84 8.65 7.32 -16.41
CA GLU A 84 8.06 6.06 -15.94
C GLU A 84 7.16 6.29 -14.72
N LEU A 85 7.56 7.14 -13.77
CA LEU A 85 6.75 7.43 -12.59
C LEU A 85 5.42 8.09 -12.97
N ARG A 86 5.43 9.02 -13.94
CA ARG A 86 4.22 9.66 -14.44
C ARG A 86 3.33 8.67 -15.19
N ASP A 87 3.93 7.88 -16.09
CA ASP A 87 3.21 6.93 -16.93
C ASP A 87 2.64 5.77 -16.12
N SER A 88 3.22 5.48 -14.95
CA SER A 88 2.74 4.44 -14.03
C SER A 88 1.56 4.86 -13.15
N SER A 89 1.08 6.10 -13.25
CA SER A 89 0.03 6.65 -12.38
C SER A 89 -1.33 5.96 -12.53
N ASP A 90 -1.55 5.28 -13.64
CA ASP A 90 -2.75 4.50 -13.92
C ASP A 90 -2.71 3.08 -13.31
N VAL A 91 -1.51 2.54 -13.07
CA VAL A 91 -1.28 1.16 -12.57
C VAL A 91 -0.91 1.16 -11.07
N PHE A 92 -0.20 2.21 -10.59
CA PHE A 92 0.23 2.39 -9.20
C PHE A 92 -0.48 3.57 -8.54
N SER A 93 -1.78 3.72 -8.81
CA SER A 93 -2.55 4.88 -8.37
C SER A 93 -2.68 4.95 -6.84
N ILE A 94 -2.71 3.82 -6.14
CA ILE A 94 -2.76 3.73 -4.69
C ILE A 94 -1.47 4.29 -4.10
N GLU A 95 -0.33 3.78 -4.56
CA GLU A 95 1.00 4.17 -4.09
C GLU A 95 1.28 5.66 -4.37
N ILE A 96 0.91 6.15 -5.56
CA ILE A 96 1.12 7.55 -5.93
C ILE A 96 0.26 8.47 -5.07
N LEU A 97 -1.02 8.17 -4.86
CA LEU A 97 -1.89 8.96 -3.98
C LEU A 97 -1.39 8.96 -2.53
N ASP A 98 -0.95 7.80 -2.00
CA ASP A 98 -0.34 7.72 -0.67
C ASP A 98 0.93 8.56 -0.56
N MET A 99 1.77 8.56 -1.60
CA MET A 99 2.96 9.40 -1.66
C MET A 99 2.60 10.89 -1.74
N GLN A 100 1.59 11.26 -2.51
CA GLN A 100 1.11 12.66 -2.61
C GLN A 100 0.57 13.17 -1.28
N GLU A 101 -0.12 12.33 -0.53
CA GLU A 101 -0.66 12.69 0.78
C GLU A 101 0.45 12.79 1.84
N ASN A 102 1.41 11.87 1.81
CA ASN A 102 2.39 11.71 2.88
C ASN A 102 3.78 11.36 2.34
N CYS A 103 4.53 12.39 1.95
CA CYS A 103 5.93 12.22 1.60
C CYS A 103 6.82 13.31 2.22
N ARG A 104 8.12 13.02 2.27
CA ARG A 104 9.16 13.97 2.63
C ARG A 104 10.29 13.89 1.61
N VAL A 105 10.56 15.01 0.95
CA VAL A 105 11.69 15.10 0.03
C VAL A 105 12.99 15.06 0.83
N LEU A 106 13.83 14.07 0.53
CA LEU A 106 15.16 13.90 1.13
C LEU A 106 16.24 14.59 0.27
N TYR A 107 16.05 14.60 -1.05
CA TYR A 107 16.95 15.23 -2.01
C TYR A 107 16.21 15.62 -3.29
N GLY A 108 16.62 16.73 -3.90
CA GLY A 108 16.09 17.22 -5.18
C GLY A 108 14.68 17.81 -5.08
N ALA A 109 13.89 17.68 -6.15
CA ALA A 109 12.53 18.19 -6.21
C ALA A 109 11.49 17.13 -5.85
N ASP A 110 10.31 17.56 -5.39
CA ASP A 110 9.15 16.68 -5.29
C ASP A 110 8.71 16.28 -6.71
N ARG A 111 8.85 15.01 -7.03
CA ARG A 111 8.50 14.44 -8.33
C ARG A 111 7.15 13.74 -8.35
N VAL A 112 6.46 13.68 -7.20
CA VAL A 112 5.19 12.96 -7.03
C VAL A 112 3.99 13.90 -6.97
N LYS A 113 4.17 15.09 -6.39
CA LYS A 113 3.09 16.01 -6.03
C LYS A 113 2.11 16.33 -7.16
N ASP A 114 2.61 16.54 -8.36
CA ASP A 114 1.80 17.02 -9.50
C ASP A 114 1.49 15.91 -10.53
N ILE A 115 1.65 14.64 -10.17
CA ILE A 115 1.31 13.52 -11.05
C ILE A 115 -0.22 13.37 -11.08
N PRO A 116 -0.86 13.46 -12.27
CA PRO A 116 -2.29 13.22 -12.37
C PRO A 116 -2.62 11.74 -12.20
N VAL A 117 -3.55 11.41 -11.30
CA VAL A 117 -4.01 10.04 -11.08
C VAL A 117 -5.41 9.86 -11.69
N PRO A 118 -5.60 8.96 -12.68
CA PRO A 118 -6.90 8.73 -13.30
C PRO A 118 -7.83 7.95 -12.35
N MET A 119 -8.82 8.63 -11.77
CA MET A 119 -9.67 8.08 -10.70
C MET A 119 -10.55 6.90 -11.11
N ASN A 120 -10.88 6.75 -12.40
CA ASN A 120 -11.56 5.57 -12.92
C ASN A 120 -10.68 4.31 -12.84
N LEU A 121 -9.39 4.44 -13.11
CA LEU A 121 -8.41 3.35 -13.00
C LEU A 121 -8.06 3.08 -11.54
N HIS A 122 -7.96 4.13 -10.73
CA HIS A 122 -7.80 4.00 -9.28
C HIS A 122 -8.91 3.13 -8.65
N ARG A 123 -10.17 3.35 -9.02
CA ARG A 123 -11.26 2.48 -8.58
C ARG A 123 -11.03 1.01 -8.95
N VAL A 124 -10.58 0.76 -10.19
CA VAL A 124 -10.33 -0.60 -10.66
C VAL A 124 -9.21 -1.26 -9.86
N GLN A 125 -8.14 -0.52 -9.57
CA GLN A 125 -7.03 -1.03 -8.75
C GLN A 125 -7.50 -1.34 -7.32
N VAL A 126 -8.22 -0.43 -6.66
CA VAL A 126 -8.76 -0.66 -5.31
C VAL A 126 -9.66 -1.89 -5.26
N GLU A 127 -10.55 -2.05 -6.23
CA GLU A 127 -11.42 -3.22 -6.33
C GLU A 127 -10.62 -4.50 -6.55
N HIS A 128 -9.65 -4.49 -7.47
CA HIS A 128 -8.77 -5.62 -7.75
C HIS A 128 -8.03 -6.08 -6.48
N ASP A 129 -7.46 -5.15 -5.74
CA ASP A 129 -6.64 -5.47 -4.58
C ASP A 129 -7.50 -5.95 -3.40
N LEU A 130 -8.69 -5.36 -3.19
CA LEU A 130 -9.67 -5.88 -2.23
C LEU A 130 -10.14 -7.31 -2.59
N ARG A 131 -10.41 -7.59 -3.86
CA ARG A 131 -10.78 -8.94 -4.33
C ARG A 131 -9.63 -9.92 -4.12
N THR A 132 -8.41 -9.52 -4.46
CA THR A 132 -7.20 -10.34 -4.27
C THR A 132 -6.99 -10.65 -2.79
N LEU A 133 -7.13 -9.67 -1.91
CA LEU A 133 -7.05 -9.85 -0.47
C LEU A 133 -8.13 -10.83 0.04
N LEU A 134 -9.38 -10.63 -0.37
CA LEU A 134 -10.50 -11.51 0.01
C LEU A 134 -10.28 -12.95 -0.45
N LEU A 135 -9.80 -13.15 -1.68
CA LEU A 135 -9.50 -14.50 -2.20
C LEU A 135 -8.40 -15.19 -1.39
N LYS A 136 -7.29 -14.49 -1.09
CA LYS A 136 -6.21 -15.02 -0.26
C LYS A 136 -6.70 -15.40 1.15
N LEU A 137 -7.53 -14.55 1.75
CA LEU A 137 -8.10 -14.83 3.07
C LEU A 137 -9.04 -16.04 3.05
N ARG A 138 -9.88 -16.20 2.03
CA ARG A 138 -10.74 -17.38 1.87
C ARG A 138 -9.93 -18.66 1.71
N GLN A 139 -8.90 -18.64 0.87
CA GLN A 139 -7.98 -19.77 0.71
C GLN A 139 -7.31 -20.13 2.03
N HIS A 140 -6.82 -19.11 2.75
CA HIS A 140 -6.19 -19.33 4.06
C HIS A 140 -7.16 -19.92 5.08
N PHE A 141 -8.41 -19.45 5.13
CA PHE A 141 -9.45 -19.99 5.99
C PHE A 141 -9.73 -21.47 5.69
N LEU A 142 -9.89 -21.84 4.42
CA LEU A 142 -10.14 -23.23 4.01
C LEU A 142 -9.01 -24.17 4.45
N LEU A 143 -7.77 -23.73 4.37
CA LEU A 143 -6.60 -24.53 4.73
C LEU A 143 -6.36 -24.62 6.25
N ASN A 144 -6.82 -23.63 7.02
CA ASN A 144 -6.42 -23.45 8.41
C ASN A 144 -7.60 -23.29 9.38
N LYS A 145 -8.83 -23.64 9.00
CA LYS A 145 -10.04 -23.44 9.82
C LYS A 145 -9.94 -23.98 11.25
N GLN A 146 -9.15 -25.00 11.48
CA GLN A 146 -8.95 -25.63 12.78
C GLN A 146 -7.69 -25.15 13.52
N LYS A 147 -7.01 -24.12 12.99
CA LYS A 147 -5.75 -23.59 13.52
C LYS A 147 -5.93 -22.12 13.91
N ASP A 148 -6.45 -21.88 15.10
CA ASP A 148 -6.77 -20.53 15.59
C ASP A 148 -5.60 -19.56 15.51
N GLY A 149 -4.38 -20.01 15.82
CA GLY A 149 -3.17 -19.20 15.72
C GLY A 149 -2.88 -18.71 14.30
N GLU A 150 -3.07 -19.58 13.30
CA GLU A 150 -2.87 -19.24 11.89
C GLU A 150 -3.95 -18.26 11.39
N LEU A 151 -5.22 -18.49 11.74
CA LEU A 151 -6.30 -17.58 11.40
C LEU A 151 -6.08 -16.20 12.00
N ARG A 152 -5.68 -16.16 13.27
CA ARG A 152 -5.34 -14.91 13.96
C ARG A 152 -4.20 -14.16 13.25
N ALA A 153 -3.10 -14.85 12.97
CA ALA A 153 -1.93 -14.25 12.31
C ALA A 153 -2.30 -13.69 10.93
N ALA A 154 -3.09 -14.43 10.15
CA ALA A 154 -3.54 -13.98 8.83
C ALA A 154 -4.48 -12.77 8.93
N ALA A 155 -5.46 -12.76 9.84
CA ALA A 155 -6.34 -11.62 10.04
C ALA A 155 -5.56 -10.38 10.49
N ALA A 156 -4.66 -10.53 11.47
CA ALA A 156 -3.82 -9.45 11.96
C ALA A 156 -2.93 -8.86 10.84
N LYS A 157 -2.23 -9.71 10.09
CA LYS A 157 -1.35 -9.29 9.00
C LYS A 157 -2.12 -8.59 7.88
N SER A 158 -3.26 -9.13 7.48
CA SER A 158 -4.07 -8.58 6.39
C SER A 158 -4.78 -7.28 6.76
N SER A 159 -5.04 -7.05 8.04
CA SER A 159 -5.82 -5.88 8.49
C SER A 159 -5.16 -4.53 8.17
N SER A 160 -3.82 -4.49 8.08
CA SER A 160 -3.09 -3.28 7.66
C SER A 160 -3.33 -2.95 6.18
N SER A 161 -3.23 -3.96 5.30
CA SER A 161 -3.51 -3.80 3.88
C SER A 161 -4.99 -3.49 3.65
N ALA A 162 -5.91 -4.15 4.38
CA ALA A 162 -7.32 -3.83 4.32
C ALA A 162 -7.58 -2.38 4.73
N PHE A 163 -6.97 -1.91 5.81
CA PHE A 163 -7.12 -0.53 6.26
C PHE A 163 -6.70 0.49 5.19
N ALA A 164 -5.54 0.29 4.55
CA ALA A 164 -5.10 1.12 3.45
C ALA A 164 -6.13 1.11 2.29
N LEU A 165 -6.60 -0.06 1.87
CA LEU A 165 -7.59 -0.20 0.80
C LEU A 165 -8.95 0.42 1.17
N LEU A 166 -9.37 0.38 2.44
CA LEU A 166 -10.58 1.06 2.90
C LEU A 166 -10.44 2.59 2.84
N ARG A 167 -9.26 3.15 3.13
CA ARG A 167 -8.97 4.58 2.93
C ARG A 167 -9.12 4.95 1.44
N HIS A 168 -8.51 4.17 0.54
CA HIS A 168 -8.66 4.38 -0.90
C HIS A 168 -10.09 4.15 -1.39
N THR A 169 -10.85 3.26 -0.76
CA THR A 169 -12.29 3.14 -1.01
C THR A 169 -13.02 4.44 -0.69
N LEU A 170 -12.71 5.12 0.41
CA LEU A 170 -13.29 6.45 0.71
C LEU A 170 -12.97 7.47 -0.40
N ILE A 171 -11.72 7.49 -0.91
CA ILE A 171 -11.33 8.37 -2.03
C ILE A 171 -12.19 8.06 -3.28
N VAL A 172 -12.40 6.79 -3.62
CA VAL A 172 -13.31 6.38 -4.72
C VAL A 172 -14.74 6.89 -4.49
N PHE A 173 -15.17 6.99 -3.23
CA PHE A 173 -16.47 7.56 -2.85
C PHE A 173 -16.45 9.09 -2.71
N ASN A 174 -15.39 9.77 -3.18
CA ASN A 174 -15.18 11.21 -3.06
C ASN A 174 -15.23 11.71 -1.60
N GLN A 175 -14.68 10.91 -0.69
CA GLN A 175 -14.54 11.24 0.72
C GLN A 175 -13.06 11.36 1.07
N GLU A 176 -12.70 12.35 1.86
CA GLU A 176 -11.37 12.46 2.44
C GLU A 176 -11.21 11.43 3.57
N PRO A 177 -10.18 10.56 3.51
CA PRO A 177 -9.98 9.53 4.52
C PRO A 177 -9.56 10.16 5.86
N PRO A 178 -10.27 9.89 6.97
CA PRO A 178 -9.85 10.34 8.29
C PRO A 178 -8.58 9.63 8.76
N ALA A 179 -7.86 10.26 9.71
CA ALA A 179 -6.65 9.68 10.28
C ALA A 179 -6.96 8.47 11.19
N ALA A 180 -8.03 8.56 12.00
CA ALA A 180 -8.37 7.53 12.99
C ALA A 180 -9.00 6.30 12.33
N PRO A 181 -8.48 5.07 12.61
CA PRO A 181 -9.05 3.84 12.04
C PRO A 181 -10.54 3.64 12.33
N SER A 182 -10.98 3.98 13.54
CA SER A 182 -12.40 3.87 13.92
C SER A 182 -13.32 4.72 13.05
N GLU A 183 -12.87 5.92 12.66
CA GLU A 183 -13.63 6.80 11.78
C GLU A 183 -13.65 6.28 10.34
N VAL A 184 -12.55 5.71 9.85
CA VAL A 184 -12.51 5.05 8.53
C VAL A 184 -13.54 3.94 8.48
N PHE A 185 -13.55 3.05 9.48
CA PHE A 185 -14.50 1.92 9.53
C PHE A 185 -15.96 2.40 9.62
N ALA A 186 -16.23 3.43 10.41
CA ALA A 186 -17.58 3.99 10.53
C ALA A 186 -18.07 4.62 9.21
N ARG A 187 -17.21 5.38 8.50
CA ARG A 187 -17.55 5.96 7.19
C ARG A 187 -17.76 4.91 6.12
N ILE A 188 -16.89 3.87 6.08
CA ILE A 188 -17.07 2.74 5.17
C ILE A 188 -18.39 2.03 5.44
N ALA A 189 -18.74 1.78 6.71
CA ALA A 189 -20.02 1.18 7.08
C ALA A 189 -21.22 2.02 6.60
N SER A 190 -21.17 3.33 6.81
CA SER A 190 -22.23 4.26 6.36
C SER A 190 -22.42 4.27 4.84
N LEU A 191 -21.32 4.16 4.07
CA LEU A 191 -21.35 4.24 2.60
C LEU A 191 -21.70 2.93 1.93
N THR A 192 -21.34 1.79 2.55
CA THR A 192 -21.40 0.48 1.91
C THR A 192 -22.37 -0.49 2.56
N GLY A 193 -22.76 -0.25 3.82
CA GLY A 193 -23.51 -1.19 4.65
C GLY A 193 -22.66 -2.29 5.27
N ALA A 194 -21.33 -2.21 5.16
CA ALA A 194 -20.42 -3.19 5.78
C ALA A 194 -20.39 -3.03 7.31
N ASP A 195 -20.07 -4.11 8.02
CA ASP A 195 -19.95 -4.05 9.48
C ASP A 195 -18.62 -3.42 9.91
N ALA A 196 -18.68 -2.23 10.53
CA ALA A 196 -17.52 -1.54 11.08
C ALA A 196 -16.84 -2.32 12.21
N GLN A 197 -17.61 -3.09 13.01
CA GLN A 197 -17.06 -3.85 14.13
C GLN A 197 -16.22 -5.02 13.65
N ALA A 198 -16.58 -5.63 12.52
CA ALA A 198 -15.79 -6.71 11.90
C ALA A 198 -14.38 -6.22 11.53
N PHE A 199 -14.26 -5.02 10.93
CA PHE A 199 -12.96 -4.42 10.65
C PHE A 199 -12.20 -4.06 11.93
N ALA A 200 -12.88 -3.47 12.90
CA ALA A 200 -12.27 -3.10 14.18
C ALA A 200 -11.76 -4.32 14.95
N ALA A 201 -12.52 -5.43 14.96
CA ALA A 201 -12.11 -6.68 15.60
C ALA A 201 -10.86 -7.27 14.93
N ALA A 202 -10.83 -7.37 13.59
CA ALA A 202 -9.68 -7.86 12.86
C ALA A 202 -8.44 -6.95 13.08
N PHE A 203 -8.63 -5.64 13.10
CA PHE A 203 -7.54 -4.68 13.32
C PHE A 203 -6.95 -4.75 14.74
N LYS A 204 -7.78 -5.01 15.77
CA LYS A 204 -7.33 -5.21 17.15
C LYS A 204 -6.44 -6.44 17.33
N LEU A 205 -6.56 -7.47 16.48
CA LEU A 205 -5.71 -8.67 16.53
C LEU A 205 -4.21 -8.39 16.32
N ARG A 206 -3.85 -7.21 15.83
CA ARG A 206 -2.46 -6.75 15.71
C ARG A 206 -1.78 -6.49 17.05
N ALA A 207 -2.56 -6.25 18.10
CA ALA A 207 -2.00 -6.06 19.44
C ALA A 207 -1.53 -7.41 20.01
N PHE A 208 -0.29 -7.43 20.53
CA PHE A 208 0.41 -8.65 20.96
C PHE A 208 -0.36 -9.49 22.01
N HIS A 209 -1.26 -8.88 22.77
CA HIS A 209 -2.04 -9.52 23.84
C HIS A 209 -3.55 -9.58 23.56
N ALA A 210 -3.98 -9.35 22.31
CA ALA A 210 -5.40 -9.44 22.01
C ALA A 210 -5.83 -10.93 22.05
N HIS A 211 -6.55 -11.36 23.08
CA HIS A 211 -7.24 -12.64 23.09
C HIS A 211 -8.51 -12.54 22.23
N ALA A 212 -8.77 -13.53 21.41
CA ALA A 212 -10.02 -13.70 20.71
C ALA A 212 -10.58 -15.07 21.09
N ASP A 213 -11.68 -15.08 21.81
CA ASP A 213 -12.32 -16.31 22.26
C ASP A 213 -13.00 -17.06 21.10
N ASP A 214 -13.24 -16.38 19.97
CA ASP A 214 -13.85 -16.96 18.77
C ASP A 214 -13.25 -16.36 17.49
N ILE A 215 -12.05 -16.80 17.14
CA ILE A 215 -11.33 -16.32 15.96
C ILE A 215 -12.03 -16.71 14.66
N VAL A 216 -12.69 -17.86 14.62
CA VAL A 216 -13.42 -18.32 13.43
C VAL A 216 -14.59 -17.37 13.10
N ARG A 217 -15.32 -16.92 14.12
CA ARG A 217 -16.41 -15.94 13.96
C ARG A 217 -15.85 -14.59 13.49
N ILE A 218 -14.82 -14.06 14.17
CA ILE A 218 -14.19 -12.79 13.81
C ILE A 218 -13.69 -12.82 12.36
N TYR A 219 -13.04 -13.90 11.97
CA TYR A 219 -12.53 -14.07 10.61
C TYR A 219 -13.67 -14.12 9.60
N GLY A 220 -14.76 -14.83 9.89
CA GLY A 220 -15.95 -14.90 9.04
C GLY A 220 -16.64 -13.55 8.88
N GLU A 221 -16.82 -12.80 9.96
CA GLU A 221 -17.38 -11.44 9.94
C GLU A 221 -16.51 -10.50 9.09
N TYR A 222 -15.18 -10.59 9.23
CA TYR A 222 -14.23 -9.82 8.44
C TYR A 222 -14.30 -10.15 6.93
N LEU A 223 -14.38 -11.43 6.55
CA LEU A 223 -14.59 -11.84 5.15
C LEU A 223 -15.90 -11.27 4.58
N ASN A 224 -16.98 -11.29 5.35
CA ASN A 224 -18.27 -10.76 4.95
C ASN A 224 -18.22 -9.25 4.76
N ALA A 225 -17.62 -8.52 5.69
CA ALA A 225 -17.47 -7.07 5.61
C ALA A 225 -16.68 -6.64 4.36
N LEU A 226 -15.57 -7.31 4.04
CA LEU A 226 -14.81 -7.10 2.80
C LEU A 226 -15.68 -7.35 1.55
N SER A 227 -16.47 -8.44 1.54
CA SER A 227 -17.36 -8.76 0.42
C SER A 227 -18.41 -7.67 0.18
N VAL A 228 -18.97 -7.08 1.25
CA VAL A 228 -19.94 -5.99 1.16
C VAL A 228 -19.31 -4.73 0.56
N VAL A 229 -18.10 -4.36 1.00
CA VAL A 229 -17.36 -3.21 0.45
C VAL A 229 -17.09 -3.40 -1.05
N ILE A 230 -16.60 -4.57 -1.45
CA ILE A 230 -16.33 -4.90 -2.85
C ILE A 230 -17.61 -4.79 -3.69
N SER A 231 -18.73 -5.29 -3.19
CA SER A 231 -20.02 -5.21 -3.89
C SER A 231 -20.52 -3.78 -4.06
N ALA A 232 -20.25 -2.91 -3.06
CA ALA A 232 -20.58 -1.49 -3.16
C ALA A 232 -19.71 -0.75 -4.20
N LEU A 233 -18.41 -1.07 -4.26
CA LEU A 233 -17.50 -0.54 -5.29
C LEU A 233 -17.91 -0.96 -6.70
N ASP A 234 -18.27 -2.22 -6.89
CA ASP A 234 -18.69 -2.76 -8.19
C ASP A 234 -19.95 -2.07 -8.75
N LYS A 235 -20.87 -1.68 -7.86
CA LYS A 235 -22.13 -0.98 -8.23
C LYS A 235 -21.94 0.50 -8.57
N ARG A 236 -20.85 1.12 -8.18
CA ARG A 236 -20.69 2.58 -8.25
C ARG A 236 -20.43 3.12 -9.66
N ILE A 237 -19.85 2.32 -10.54
CA ILE A 237 -19.58 2.74 -11.93
C ILE A 237 -20.30 1.82 -12.89
N PRO A 238 -21.03 2.37 -13.89
CA PRO A 238 -21.64 1.58 -14.93
C PRO A 238 -20.59 0.72 -15.61
N LYS A 239 -20.85 -0.56 -15.74
CA LYS A 239 -20.02 -1.48 -16.50
C LYS A 239 -19.98 -0.97 -17.94
N ARG A 240 -18.87 -0.37 -18.39
CA ARG A 240 -18.61 -0.19 -19.80
C ARG A 240 -18.23 -1.57 -20.33
N GLU A 241 -19.10 -2.14 -21.14
CA GLU A 241 -18.80 -3.38 -21.84
C GLU A 241 -17.69 -3.12 -22.87
N TRP A 242 -16.47 -3.38 -22.47
CA TRP A 242 -15.38 -3.55 -23.38
C TRP A 242 -15.22 -5.04 -23.63
N GLN A 243 -15.76 -5.52 -24.73
CA GLN A 243 -15.61 -6.91 -25.14
C GLN A 243 -14.38 -7.03 -26.04
N ARG A 244 -13.55 -8.02 -25.76
CA ARG A 244 -12.49 -8.41 -26.68
C ARG A 244 -13.14 -8.78 -28.01
N ALA A 245 -12.70 -8.17 -29.11
CA ALA A 245 -13.14 -8.58 -30.44
C ALA A 245 -12.96 -10.11 -30.57
N GLY A 246 -14.05 -10.84 -30.81
CA GLY A 246 -14.02 -12.28 -30.98
C GLY A 246 -12.97 -12.64 -32.02
N LYS A 247 -12.22 -13.73 -31.81
CA LYS A 247 -11.45 -14.32 -32.92
C LYS A 247 -12.45 -14.60 -34.02
N ALA A 248 -12.32 -13.91 -35.17
CA ALA A 248 -13.02 -14.30 -36.37
C ALA A 248 -12.68 -15.77 -36.61
N GLY A 249 -13.70 -16.64 -36.65
CA GLY A 249 -13.51 -18.06 -36.82
C GLY A 249 -12.73 -18.32 -38.11
N SER A 250 -11.63 -19.06 -37.98
CA SER A 250 -10.96 -19.72 -39.10
C SER A 250 -11.74 -20.93 -39.53
#